data_7017270b64883d73bdf14fe8af24b261
#
_entry.id   7017270b64883d73bdf14fe8af24b261
#
_cell.length_a   1.000
_cell.length_b   1.000
_cell.length_c   1.000
_cell.angle_alpha   90.00
_cell.angle_beta   90.00
_cell.angle_gamma   90.00
#
_symmetry.space_group_name_H-M   'P 1'
#
loop_
_entity.id
_entity.type
_entity.pdbx_description
1 polymer ?
#
loop_
_entity_poly.entity_id
_entity_poly.type
_entity_poly.pdbx_seq_one_letter_code
_entity_poly.pdbx_strand_id
1 'polypeptide(L)'
;MSQSLLERALAISLEAHRGQVDRQGNAYILHPLRLLARFDDTNLQLIAILHDVVEDSEWTLEALEQAGFPDQIVQAVDALTRRNGESYEALIGRAEKNTLARAVKLADLEDHMDLRRIKNLQVDTLERLPRYQAAWHRLRKTSN
;
A
#
# COMPACT_ATOMS: atom_id res chain seq x y z
N MET A 1 -23.84 -13.12 12.38
CA MET A 1 -23.74 -11.88 11.58
C MET A 1 -22.60 -11.99 10.59
N SER A 2 -22.79 -11.49 9.39
CA SER A 2 -21.72 -11.51 8.41
C SER A 2 -20.65 -10.48 8.76
N GLN A 3 -19.40 -10.83 8.51
CA GLN A 3 -18.27 -9.95 8.69
C GLN A 3 -18.27 -8.86 7.61
N SER A 4 -18.00 -7.61 7.98
CA SER A 4 -17.89 -6.53 7.01
C SER A 4 -16.65 -6.74 6.12
N LEU A 5 -16.62 -6.09 4.96
CA LEU A 5 -15.45 -6.15 4.08
C LEU A 5 -14.21 -5.58 4.77
N LEU A 6 -14.38 -4.51 5.56
CA LEU A 6 -13.25 -3.93 6.28
C LEU A 6 -12.67 -4.91 7.31
N GLU A 7 -13.53 -5.56 8.08
CA GLU A 7 -13.08 -6.57 9.04
C GLU A 7 -12.37 -7.73 8.35
N ARG A 8 -12.91 -8.17 7.21
CA ARG A 8 -12.29 -9.23 6.39
C ARG A 8 -10.91 -8.79 5.88
N ALA A 9 -10.82 -7.57 5.38
CA ALA A 9 -9.54 -7.04 4.88
C ALA A 9 -8.50 -6.95 6.00
N LEU A 10 -8.91 -6.51 7.19
CA LEU A 10 -8.03 -6.45 8.36
C LEU A 10 -7.53 -7.85 8.74
N ALA A 11 -8.42 -8.84 8.74
CA ALA A 11 -8.04 -10.23 9.06
C ALA A 11 -7.04 -10.78 8.04
N ILE A 12 -7.27 -10.52 6.75
CA ILE A 12 -6.36 -10.96 5.66
C ILE A 12 -5.00 -10.30 5.83
N SER A 13 -4.97 -9.00 6.07
CA SER A 13 -3.71 -8.26 6.23
C SER A 13 -2.92 -8.74 7.44
N LEU A 14 -3.58 -8.98 8.57
CA LEU A 14 -2.94 -9.52 9.76
C LEU A 14 -2.31 -10.89 9.50
N GLU A 15 -3.04 -11.77 8.81
CA GLU A 15 -2.52 -13.08 8.45
C GLU A 15 -1.34 -12.97 7.48
N ALA A 16 -1.50 -12.15 6.44
CA ALA A 16 -0.50 -12.01 5.37
C ALA A 16 0.83 -11.46 5.91
N HIS A 17 0.77 -10.52 6.84
CA HIS A 17 1.96 -9.86 7.36
C HIS A 17 2.44 -10.41 8.71
N ARG A 18 1.86 -11.52 9.16
CA ARG A 18 2.24 -12.13 10.44
C ARG A 18 3.73 -12.42 10.48
N GLY A 19 4.41 -11.92 11.51
CA GLY A 19 5.83 -12.16 11.72
C GLY A 19 6.75 -11.30 10.88
N GLN A 20 6.23 -10.51 9.94
CA GLN A 20 7.05 -9.59 9.16
C GLN A 20 7.39 -8.35 10.00
N VAL A 21 8.59 -7.83 9.81
CA VAL A 21 9.03 -6.61 10.48
C VAL A 21 9.48 -5.59 9.42
N ASP A 22 9.37 -4.31 9.79
CA ASP A 22 9.86 -3.23 8.95
C ASP A 22 11.37 -3.03 9.18
N ARG A 23 11.95 -2.03 8.52
CA ARG A 23 13.39 -1.74 8.62
C ARG A 23 13.82 -1.28 10.00
N GLN A 24 12.87 -0.81 10.82
CA GLN A 24 13.11 -0.38 12.20
C GLN A 24 12.91 -1.51 13.20
N GLY A 25 12.54 -2.72 12.72
CA GLY A 25 12.29 -3.88 13.58
C GLY A 25 10.90 -3.93 14.19
N ASN A 26 10.00 -3.04 13.78
CA ASN A 26 8.62 -3.02 14.26
C ASN A 26 7.73 -3.93 13.41
N ALA A 27 6.62 -4.41 13.98
CA ALA A 27 5.67 -5.23 13.24
C ALA A 27 5.23 -4.52 11.95
N TYR A 28 5.37 -5.19 10.81
CA TYR A 28 5.08 -4.60 9.51
C TYR A 28 3.62 -4.14 9.39
N ILE A 29 2.70 -4.84 10.05
CA ILE A 29 1.26 -4.51 10.00
C ILE A 29 0.98 -3.06 10.42
N LEU A 30 1.85 -2.44 11.22
CA LEU A 30 1.67 -1.06 11.63
C LEU A 30 1.65 -0.09 10.44
N HIS A 31 2.40 -0.40 9.36
CA HIS A 31 2.43 0.43 8.17
C HIS A 31 1.07 0.48 7.46
N PRO A 32 0.47 -0.63 7.01
CA PRO A 32 -0.86 -0.55 6.41
C PRO A 32 -1.94 -0.03 7.37
N LEU A 33 -1.80 -0.26 8.68
CA LEU A 33 -2.73 0.32 9.66
C LEU A 33 -2.63 1.85 9.71
N ARG A 34 -1.40 2.40 9.66
CA ARG A 34 -1.24 3.86 9.62
C ARG A 34 -1.86 4.44 8.36
N LEU A 35 -1.72 3.76 7.22
CA LEU A 35 -2.35 4.20 5.98
C LEU A 35 -3.87 4.19 6.08
N LEU A 36 -4.42 3.09 6.58
CA LEU A 36 -5.88 2.97 6.78
C LEU A 36 -6.41 4.14 7.62
N ALA A 37 -5.71 4.47 8.69
CA ALA A 37 -6.12 5.52 9.61
C ALA A 37 -6.13 6.92 9.00
N ARG A 38 -5.50 7.11 7.85
CA ARG A 38 -5.46 8.41 7.15
C ARG A 38 -6.71 8.69 6.33
N PHE A 39 -7.59 7.71 6.15
CA PHE A 39 -8.76 7.84 5.29
C PHE A 39 -10.06 7.63 6.06
N ASP A 40 -11.08 8.39 5.68
CA ASP A 40 -12.44 8.20 6.16
C ASP A 40 -13.28 7.39 5.16
N ASP A 41 -12.88 7.37 3.91
CA ASP A 41 -13.57 6.65 2.83
C ASP A 41 -13.28 5.15 2.94
N THR A 42 -14.34 4.34 2.97
CA THR A 42 -14.21 2.89 3.14
C THR A 42 -13.41 2.23 2.03
N ASN A 43 -13.59 2.65 0.78
CA ASN A 43 -12.84 2.08 -0.34
C ASN A 43 -11.34 2.33 -0.20
N LEU A 44 -10.97 3.55 0.19
CA LEU A 44 -9.56 3.88 0.40
C LEU A 44 -8.99 3.12 1.59
N GLN A 45 -9.78 2.93 2.65
CA GLN A 45 -9.37 2.12 3.80
C GLN A 45 -9.08 0.67 3.40
N LEU A 46 -9.96 0.08 2.57
CA LEU A 46 -9.79 -1.29 2.09
C LEU A 46 -8.51 -1.43 1.27
N ILE A 47 -8.28 -0.49 0.35
CA ILE A 47 -7.08 -0.52 -0.49
C ILE A 47 -5.83 -0.31 0.36
N ALA A 48 -5.88 0.61 1.32
CA ALA A 48 -4.74 0.89 2.20
C ALA A 48 -4.31 -0.35 2.98
N ILE A 49 -5.26 -1.07 3.57
CA ILE A 49 -4.95 -2.25 4.38
C ILE A 49 -4.51 -3.44 3.52
N LEU A 50 -4.94 -3.51 2.25
CA LEU A 50 -4.64 -4.62 1.35
C LEU A 50 -3.46 -4.35 0.41
N HIS A 51 -2.94 -3.13 0.35
CA HIS A 51 -2.05 -2.71 -0.75
C HIS A 51 -0.78 -3.55 -0.91
N ASP A 52 -0.24 -4.12 0.16
CA ASP A 52 0.98 -4.93 0.12
C ASP A 52 0.73 -6.43 0.29
N VAL A 53 -0.54 -6.85 0.44
CA VAL A 53 -0.87 -8.25 0.73
C VAL A 53 -0.45 -9.19 -0.40
N VAL A 54 -0.73 -8.82 -1.65
CA VAL A 54 -0.42 -9.67 -2.80
C VAL A 54 1.09 -9.74 -3.02
N GLU A 55 1.78 -8.62 -2.85
CA GLU A 55 3.24 -8.56 -3.08
C GLU A 55 4.02 -9.32 -2.01
N ASP A 56 3.58 -9.27 -0.76
CA ASP A 56 4.35 -9.73 0.39
C ASP A 56 3.88 -11.06 1.00
N SER A 57 2.90 -11.72 0.38
CA SER A 57 2.37 -12.99 0.88
C SER A 57 1.95 -13.90 -0.27
N GLU A 58 1.32 -15.02 0.06
CA GLU A 58 0.81 -15.96 -0.94
C GLU A 58 -0.56 -15.57 -1.50
N TRP A 59 -1.18 -14.50 -0.96
CA TRP A 59 -2.46 -14.01 -1.48
C TRP A 59 -2.31 -13.55 -2.93
N THR A 60 -3.34 -13.84 -3.73
CA THR A 60 -3.41 -13.43 -5.13
C THR A 60 -4.58 -12.48 -5.34
N LEU A 61 -4.57 -11.76 -6.47
CA LEU A 61 -5.69 -10.91 -6.85
C LEU A 61 -6.98 -11.72 -6.99
N GLU A 62 -6.88 -12.92 -7.56
CA GLU A 62 -8.03 -13.83 -7.71
C GLU A 62 -8.59 -14.24 -6.34
N ALA A 63 -7.72 -14.49 -5.36
CA ALA A 63 -8.15 -14.83 -4.01
C ALA A 63 -8.90 -13.68 -3.35
N LEU A 64 -8.45 -12.44 -3.57
CA LEU A 64 -9.15 -11.26 -3.07
C LEU A 64 -10.54 -11.12 -3.71
N GLU A 65 -10.64 -11.36 -5.01
CA GLU A 65 -11.92 -11.34 -5.71
C GLU A 65 -12.85 -12.40 -5.14
N GLN A 66 -12.37 -13.62 -4.95
CA GLN A 66 -13.14 -14.71 -4.37
C GLN A 66 -13.55 -14.45 -2.93
N ALA A 67 -12.77 -13.66 -2.20
CA ALA A 67 -13.08 -13.26 -0.83
C ALA A 67 -14.20 -12.21 -0.77
N GLY A 68 -14.67 -11.71 -1.92
CA GLY A 68 -15.81 -10.82 -1.99
C GLY A 68 -15.48 -9.35 -2.19
N PHE A 69 -14.21 -9.00 -2.40
CA PHE A 69 -13.86 -7.61 -2.64
C PHE A 69 -14.31 -7.19 -4.05
N PRO A 70 -14.94 -5.99 -4.18
CA PRO A 70 -15.38 -5.50 -5.47
C PRO A 70 -14.23 -5.32 -6.45
N ASP A 71 -14.55 -5.39 -7.74
CA ASP A 71 -13.58 -5.28 -8.81
C ASP A 71 -12.73 -4.01 -8.71
N GLN A 72 -13.35 -2.86 -8.38
CA GLN A 72 -12.62 -1.61 -8.25
C GLN A 72 -11.55 -1.65 -7.15
N ILE A 73 -11.79 -2.40 -6.08
CA ILE A 73 -10.81 -2.57 -5.00
C ILE A 73 -9.67 -3.46 -5.48
N VAL A 74 -10.00 -4.59 -6.11
CA VAL A 74 -9.00 -5.53 -6.63
C VAL A 74 -8.12 -4.84 -7.68
N GLN A 75 -8.71 -4.05 -8.59
CA GLN A 75 -7.96 -3.31 -9.60
C GLN A 75 -7.01 -2.28 -8.98
N ALA A 76 -7.44 -1.60 -7.92
CA ALA A 76 -6.59 -0.63 -7.24
C ALA A 76 -5.41 -1.33 -6.54
N VAL A 77 -5.65 -2.47 -5.91
CA VAL A 77 -4.58 -3.28 -5.31
C VAL A 77 -3.60 -3.74 -6.39
N ASP A 78 -4.10 -4.20 -7.54
CA ASP A 78 -3.26 -4.58 -8.68
C ASP A 78 -2.36 -3.41 -9.12
N ALA A 79 -2.92 -2.21 -9.21
CA ALA A 79 -2.16 -1.01 -9.59
C ALA A 79 -1.06 -0.65 -8.58
N LEU A 80 -1.12 -1.19 -7.36
CA LEU A 80 -0.14 -0.96 -6.30
C LEU A 80 0.80 -2.16 -6.11
N THR A 81 0.56 -3.26 -6.82
CA THR A 81 1.34 -4.49 -6.71
C THR A 81 2.38 -4.54 -7.83
N ARG A 82 3.65 -4.64 -7.45
CA ARG A 82 4.74 -4.68 -8.42
C ARG A 82 4.72 -5.98 -9.22
N ARG A 83 4.93 -5.88 -10.53
CA ARG A 83 5.02 -7.02 -11.43
C ARG A 83 6.49 -7.43 -11.62
N ASN A 84 6.71 -8.68 -12.01
CA ASN A 84 8.05 -9.17 -12.28
C ASN A 84 8.72 -8.31 -13.36
N GLY A 85 9.94 -7.85 -13.08
CA GLY A 85 10.72 -7.06 -14.03
C GLY A 85 10.23 -5.62 -14.22
N GLU A 86 9.19 -5.22 -13.50
CA GLU A 86 8.66 -3.86 -13.62
C GLU A 86 9.55 -2.86 -12.89
N SER A 87 9.85 -1.73 -13.56
CA SER A 87 10.61 -0.66 -12.93
C SER A 87 9.72 0.08 -11.91
N TYR A 88 10.37 0.76 -10.98
CA TYR A 88 9.65 1.59 -10.01
C TYR A 88 8.81 2.66 -10.72
N GLU A 89 9.37 3.30 -11.74
CA GLU A 89 8.69 4.35 -12.52
C GLU A 89 7.46 3.79 -13.24
N ALA A 90 7.52 2.56 -13.77
CA ALA A 90 6.39 1.93 -14.42
C ALA A 90 5.28 1.62 -13.41
N LEU A 91 5.63 1.15 -12.21
CA LEU A 91 4.67 0.93 -11.13
C LEU A 91 3.97 2.23 -10.75
N ILE A 92 4.73 3.31 -10.57
CA ILE A 92 4.16 4.64 -10.27
C ILE A 92 3.23 5.08 -11.39
N GLY A 93 3.57 4.81 -12.65
CA GLY A 93 2.73 5.12 -13.81
C GLY A 93 1.39 4.40 -13.78
N ARG A 94 1.36 3.15 -13.32
CA ARG A 94 0.10 2.40 -13.17
C ARG A 94 -0.75 2.97 -12.03
N ALA A 95 -0.14 3.31 -10.91
CA ALA A 95 -0.83 3.94 -9.79
C ALA A 95 -1.41 5.31 -10.21
N GLU A 96 -0.66 6.05 -11.00
CA GLU A 96 -1.08 7.37 -11.49
C GLU A 96 -2.41 7.32 -12.26
N LYS A 97 -2.64 6.24 -13.00
CA LYS A 97 -3.82 6.08 -13.85
C LYS A 97 -5.06 5.60 -13.10
N ASN A 98 -4.90 5.17 -11.85
CA ASN A 98 -6.01 4.66 -11.04
C ASN A 98 -6.22 5.62 -9.87
N THR A 99 -7.34 6.35 -9.86
CA THR A 99 -7.60 7.40 -8.88
C THR A 99 -7.49 6.92 -7.43
N LEU A 100 -8.06 5.75 -7.15
CA LEU A 100 -8.03 5.18 -5.79
C LEU A 100 -6.62 4.74 -5.41
N ALA A 101 -5.93 4.05 -6.31
CA ALA A 101 -4.55 3.61 -6.08
C ALA A 101 -3.62 4.81 -5.88
N ARG A 102 -3.81 5.87 -6.66
CA ARG A 102 -2.99 7.08 -6.55
C ARG A 102 -3.11 7.70 -5.15
N ALA A 103 -4.33 7.80 -4.62
CA ALA A 103 -4.55 8.36 -3.29
C ALA A 103 -3.84 7.54 -2.21
N VAL A 104 -3.93 6.22 -2.30
CA VAL A 104 -3.27 5.32 -1.34
C VAL A 104 -1.75 5.37 -1.52
N LYS A 105 -1.25 5.42 -2.76
CA LYS A 105 0.20 5.51 -3.01
C LYS A 105 0.79 6.81 -2.45
N LEU A 106 0.07 7.91 -2.54
CA LEU A 106 0.51 9.16 -1.91
C LEU A 106 0.67 8.99 -0.40
N ALA A 107 -0.30 8.37 0.27
CA ALA A 107 -0.23 8.09 1.70
C ALA A 107 0.95 7.15 2.02
N ASP A 108 1.15 6.13 1.19
CA ASP A 108 2.25 5.18 1.33
C ASP A 108 3.61 5.88 1.25
N LEU A 109 3.79 6.75 0.25
CA LEU A 109 5.02 7.52 0.10
C LEU A 109 5.26 8.45 1.30
N GLU A 110 4.21 9.11 1.78
CA GLU A 110 4.31 10.00 2.93
C GLU A 110 4.69 9.24 4.19
N ASP A 111 4.17 8.03 4.38
CA ASP A 111 4.56 7.19 5.52
C ASP A 111 6.03 6.77 5.42
N HIS A 112 6.50 6.40 4.23
CA HIS A 112 7.90 6.04 4.02
C HIS A 112 8.85 7.23 4.18
N MET A 113 8.39 8.45 3.92
CA MET A 113 9.19 9.67 4.06
C MET A 113 9.06 10.31 5.44
N ASP A 114 8.32 9.72 6.35
CA ASP A 114 8.15 10.27 7.69
C ASP A 114 9.37 9.93 8.55
N LEU A 115 10.35 10.83 8.54
CA LEU A 115 11.63 10.65 9.23
C LEU A 115 11.47 10.59 10.74
N ARG A 116 10.34 11.07 11.29
CA ARG A 116 10.10 11.05 12.74
C ARG A 116 10.01 9.63 13.29
N ARG A 117 9.63 8.65 12.47
CA ARG A 117 9.54 7.25 12.87
C ARG A 117 10.89 6.53 12.80
N ILE A 118 11.87 7.13 12.15
CA ILE A 118 13.16 6.49 11.88
C ILE A 118 14.16 6.98 12.92
N LYS A 119 14.63 6.08 13.79
CA LYS A 119 15.57 6.43 14.84
C LYS A 119 16.96 6.70 14.32
N ASN A 120 17.41 5.90 13.35
CA ASN A 120 18.73 6.02 12.75
C ASN A 120 18.60 5.96 11.22
N LEU A 121 19.00 7.02 10.54
CA LEU A 121 19.00 7.05 9.07
C LEU A 121 20.13 6.17 8.56
N GLN A 122 19.75 5.14 7.80
CA GLN A 122 20.70 4.25 7.13
C GLN A 122 20.97 4.78 5.71
N VAL A 123 22.09 4.36 5.13
CA VAL A 123 22.47 4.77 3.76
C VAL A 123 21.38 4.37 2.76
N ASP A 124 20.83 3.15 2.88
CA ASP A 124 19.78 2.67 1.97
C ASP A 124 18.50 3.50 2.09
N THR A 125 18.15 3.96 3.29
CA THR A 125 17.02 4.88 3.49
C THR A 125 17.26 6.19 2.75
N LEU A 126 18.46 6.77 2.91
CA LEU A 126 18.82 8.03 2.26
C LEU A 126 18.80 7.88 0.73
N GLU A 127 19.21 6.75 0.20
CA GLU A 127 19.19 6.47 -1.23
C GLU A 127 17.77 6.38 -1.80
N ARG A 128 16.81 5.96 -0.99
CA ARG A 128 15.41 5.82 -1.43
C ARG A 128 14.60 7.09 -1.36
N LEU A 129 14.95 8.01 -0.45
CA LEU A 129 14.19 9.24 -0.26
C LEU A 129 13.99 10.06 -1.53
N PRO A 130 15.04 10.29 -2.36
CA PRO A 130 14.84 11.05 -3.60
C PRO A 130 13.84 10.41 -4.55
N ARG A 131 13.82 9.08 -4.63
CA ARG A 131 12.88 8.33 -5.47
C ARG A 131 11.45 8.47 -4.97
N TYR A 132 11.26 8.37 -3.66
CA TYR A 132 9.93 8.57 -3.04
C TYR A 132 9.44 9.99 -3.26
N GLN A 133 10.32 10.98 -3.08
CA GLN A 133 9.97 12.38 -3.28
C GLN A 133 9.57 12.67 -4.73
N ALA A 134 10.32 12.16 -5.69
CA ALA A 134 10.01 12.34 -7.10
C ALA A 134 8.65 11.72 -7.46
N ALA A 135 8.37 10.50 -6.96
CA ALA A 135 7.09 9.84 -7.17
C ALA A 135 5.94 10.64 -6.54
N TRP A 136 6.14 11.15 -5.32
CA TRP A 136 5.14 11.96 -4.63
C TRP A 136 4.77 13.19 -5.44
N HIS A 137 5.76 13.92 -5.93
CA HIS A 137 5.51 15.11 -6.75
C HIS A 137 4.79 14.76 -8.05
N ARG A 138 5.17 13.67 -8.71
CA ARG A 138 4.52 13.21 -9.93
C ARG A 138 3.04 12.92 -9.68
N LEU A 139 2.73 12.17 -8.64
CA LEU A 139 1.34 11.78 -8.32
C LEU A 139 0.50 12.97 -7.87
N ARG A 140 1.10 13.92 -7.17
CA ARG A 140 0.39 15.15 -6.74
C ARG A 140 0.01 16.05 -7.90
N LYS A 141 0.78 16.06 -8.97
CA LYS A 141 0.53 16.91 -10.14
C LYS A 141 -0.53 16.33 -11.08
N THR A 142 -0.82 15.04 -10.95
CA THR A 142 -1.76 14.38 -11.85
C THR A 142 -3.16 14.90 -11.59
N SER A 143 -3.80 15.41 -12.65
CA SER A 143 -5.20 15.86 -12.60
C SER A 143 -6.14 14.70 -12.89
N ASN A 144 -7.29 14.72 -12.26
CA ASN A 144 -8.34 13.75 -12.54
C ASN A 144 -9.19 14.18 -13.74
#